data_4e8e6fc2fad03432b80ad9d789a40325
#
_entry.id   4e8e6fc2fad03432b80ad9d789a40325
#
_cell.length_a   1.000
_cell.length_b   1.000
_cell.length_c   1.000
_cell.angle_alpha   90.00
_cell.angle_beta   90.00
_cell.angle_gamma   90.00
#
_symmetry.space_group_name_H-M   'P 1'
#
loop_
_entity.id
_entity.type
_entity.pdbx_description
1 polymer ?
#
loop_
_entity_poly.entity_id
_entity_poly.type
_entity_poly.pdbx_seq_one_letter_code
_entity_poly.pdbx_strand_id
1 'polypeptide(L)'
;MKKIISVIGVVLIMSMLFSSCSFLFTNNEQQGNQEQEHNYVDVIIFMGQSNMAGRGDASLAIPCGEGHAYEFKAVTDPTRLYPLEEPFGQKENNVGLSDISGKEYKKTGGPVSAFCEAYYQATKVPVVAVSASQGGTNSSEWQAGYALIGEAKNRLELCLNYMYSQDEFEVRNIFMVWLQGEGDAGNGMQYEEYNANMRNIVDEMKTVGVEHCYVISIGTYMKSLNPTRYDLYLAFGEMQARMCENHDDMTHVSRKLALMPESMMHLNNHYKQEAYNIMGNDAGKNTAYHVLTGKAPVCEPYIEGETVVPGK
;
A
#
# COMPACT_ATOMS: atom_id res chain seq x y z
N MET A 1 -14.25 -24.18 72.50
CA MET A 1 -13.76 -25.47 73.02
C MET A 1 -12.57 -25.89 72.18
N LYS A 2 -11.38 -25.80 72.79
CA LYS A 2 -10.33 -26.84 72.89
C LYS A 2 -9.88 -27.40 71.52
N LYS A 3 -8.61 -27.48 71.13
CA LYS A 3 -7.30 -27.45 71.81
C LYS A 3 -6.19 -27.16 70.82
N ILE A 4 -5.23 -26.42 71.29
CA ILE A 4 -3.83 -26.30 70.93
C ILE A 4 -3.12 -27.65 71.02
N ILE A 5 -2.15 -27.99 70.14
CA ILE A 5 -0.88 -28.60 70.55
C ILE A 5 0.19 -28.30 69.50
N SER A 6 1.25 -27.67 69.98
CA SER A 6 2.58 -27.45 69.45
C SER A 6 3.49 -28.65 69.74
N VAL A 7 4.57 -28.86 68.97
CA VAL A 7 5.89 -29.40 69.45
C VAL A 7 6.83 -29.42 68.20
N ILE A 8 7.80 -28.51 68.07
CA ILE A 8 9.22 -28.51 68.47
C ILE A 8 10.05 -29.68 67.80
N GLY A 9 10.85 -29.32 66.87
CA GLY A 9 12.30 -29.29 66.78
C GLY A 9 13.04 -30.64 66.71
N VAL A 10 14.00 -30.72 65.79
CA VAL A 10 15.38 -31.09 66.08
C VAL A 10 16.26 -30.82 64.86
N VAL A 11 17.31 -30.04 65.03
CA VAL A 11 18.47 -29.84 64.16
C VAL A 11 19.43 -31.02 64.38
N LEU A 12 19.97 -31.59 63.29
CA LEU A 12 21.20 -32.36 63.37
C LEU A 12 22.07 -32.06 62.13
N ILE A 13 23.19 -31.45 62.43
CA ILE A 13 24.37 -31.27 61.57
C ILE A 13 25.17 -32.61 61.55
N MET A 14 25.55 -33.07 60.39
CA MET A 14 26.69 -33.94 60.27
C MET A 14 27.41 -33.77 58.93
N SER A 15 28.68 -33.60 59.08
CA SER A 15 29.72 -33.22 58.14
C SER A 15 30.23 -34.36 57.25
N MET A 16 30.65 -33.96 56.03
CA MET A 16 31.78 -34.43 55.21
C MET A 16 31.94 -35.91 54.92
N LEU A 17 31.94 -36.23 53.61
CA LEU A 17 33.04 -37.05 53.00
C LEU A 17 33.09 -36.76 51.49
N PHE A 18 34.25 -36.32 51.02
CA PHE A 18 34.64 -36.20 49.63
C PHE A 18 34.76 -37.58 49.01
N SER A 19 34.05 -37.78 47.88
CA SER A 19 34.39 -38.87 46.95
C SER A 19 34.35 -38.29 45.52
N SER A 20 35.53 -38.24 44.92
CA SER A 20 35.75 -37.85 43.53
C SER A 20 35.10 -38.89 42.63
N CYS A 21 34.09 -38.49 41.88
CA CYS A 21 33.60 -39.27 40.78
C CYS A 21 33.56 -38.36 39.54
N SER A 22 34.45 -38.63 38.61
CA SER A 22 34.53 -38.01 37.29
C SER A 22 33.27 -38.36 36.53
N PHE A 23 32.36 -37.41 36.43
CA PHE A 23 31.21 -37.49 35.53
C PHE A 23 31.60 -36.87 34.19
N LEU A 24 31.60 -37.69 33.17
CA LEU A 24 31.61 -37.32 31.78
C LEU A 24 30.47 -36.37 31.50
N PHE A 25 30.78 -35.11 31.17
CA PHE A 25 29.82 -34.20 30.63
C PHE A 25 29.46 -34.67 29.20
N THR A 26 28.34 -35.34 29.08
CA THR A 26 27.64 -35.43 27.80
C THR A 26 27.15 -34.03 27.47
N ASN A 27 27.71 -33.48 26.40
CA ASN A 27 27.14 -32.29 25.75
C ASN A 27 25.68 -32.58 25.36
N ASN A 28 24.74 -32.11 26.16
CA ASN A 28 23.40 -31.85 25.68
C ASN A 28 23.52 -30.66 24.70
N GLU A 29 23.53 -30.98 23.45
CA GLU A 29 23.21 -30.01 22.40
C GLU A 29 21.83 -29.44 22.77
N GLN A 30 21.82 -28.19 23.25
CA GLN A 30 20.64 -27.37 23.20
C GLN A 30 20.32 -27.26 21.71
N GLN A 31 19.34 -28.02 21.23
CA GLN A 31 18.61 -27.68 20.05
C GLN A 31 17.97 -26.33 20.36
N GLY A 32 18.68 -25.25 20.04
CA GLY A 32 18.09 -23.95 19.89
C GLY A 32 17.01 -24.11 18.80
N ASN A 33 15.75 -23.91 19.17
CA ASN A 33 14.72 -23.59 18.20
C ASN A 33 15.26 -22.38 17.42
N GLN A 34 15.81 -22.61 16.25
CA GLN A 34 15.92 -21.57 15.25
C GLN A 34 14.46 -21.27 14.91
N GLU A 35 13.90 -20.18 15.46
CA GLU A 35 12.74 -19.55 14.88
C GLU A 35 13.10 -19.33 13.42
N GLN A 36 12.39 -19.98 12.53
CA GLN A 36 12.54 -19.82 11.10
C GLN A 36 12.21 -18.36 10.85
N GLU A 37 13.19 -17.58 10.44
CA GLU A 37 13.00 -16.16 10.13
C GLU A 37 12.08 -16.10 8.92
N HIS A 38 10.79 -15.81 9.15
CA HIS A 38 9.78 -15.72 8.11
C HIS A 38 10.04 -14.47 7.29
N ASN A 39 10.31 -14.61 6.01
CA ASN A 39 10.42 -13.51 5.05
C ASN A 39 9.04 -13.04 4.62
N TYR A 40 8.36 -12.26 5.46
CA TYR A 40 7.04 -11.71 5.13
C TYR A 40 7.11 -10.66 4.05
N VAL A 41 6.08 -10.63 3.19
CA VAL A 41 5.80 -9.54 2.26
C VAL A 41 4.33 -9.16 2.32
N ASP A 42 4.01 -7.91 1.99
CA ASP A 42 2.65 -7.46 1.73
C ASP A 42 2.45 -7.30 0.21
N VAL A 43 1.39 -7.89 -0.31
CA VAL A 43 1.01 -7.74 -1.72
C VAL A 43 0.09 -6.54 -1.85
N ILE A 44 0.45 -5.56 -2.67
CA ILE A 44 -0.35 -4.34 -2.87
C ILE A 44 -0.63 -4.13 -4.35
N ILE A 45 -1.92 -4.12 -4.73
CA ILE A 45 -2.34 -3.76 -6.06
C ILE A 45 -2.65 -2.26 -6.13
N PHE A 46 -1.97 -1.55 -7.04
CA PHE A 46 -2.13 -0.11 -7.27
C PHE A 46 -3.09 0.13 -8.42
N MET A 47 -4.29 0.63 -8.09
CA MET A 47 -5.41 0.81 -9.00
C MET A 47 -5.81 2.28 -9.11
N GLY A 48 -6.52 2.63 -10.16
CA GLY A 48 -7.00 3.98 -10.39
C GLY A 48 -6.68 4.50 -11.78
N GLN A 49 -6.46 5.82 -11.90
CA GLN A 49 -6.28 6.43 -13.21
C GLN A 49 -4.92 7.10 -13.41
N SER A 50 -4.87 8.18 -14.18
CA SER A 50 -3.63 8.78 -14.68
C SER A 50 -2.64 9.22 -13.61
N ASN A 51 -3.10 9.73 -12.47
CA ASN A 51 -2.22 10.12 -11.37
C ASN A 51 -1.63 8.90 -10.63
N MET A 52 -2.32 7.76 -10.61
CA MET A 52 -1.73 6.49 -10.17
C MET A 52 -0.77 5.91 -11.20
N ALA A 53 -1.11 5.99 -12.48
CA ALA A 53 -0.27 5.51 -13.59
C ALA A 53 1.05 6.29 -13.75
N GLY A 54 1.09 7.50 -13.19
CA GLY A 54 2.24 8.40 -13.28
C GLY A 54 2.22 9.30 -14.54
N ARG A 55 2.54 10.58 -14.32
CA ARG A 55 2.69 11.64 -15.34
C ARG A 55 3.93 12.49 -15.10
N GLY A 56 4.73 12.16 -14.08
CA GLY A 56 5.95 12.83 -13.73
C GLY A 56 7.16 12.37 -14.54
N ASP A 57 8.32 12.83 -14.11
CA ASP A 57 9.63 12.42 -14.63
C ASP A 57 10.21 11.32 -13.73
N ALA A 58 10.23 10.09 -14.23
CA ALA A 58 10.73 8.93 -13.49
C ALA A 58 12.17 9.08 -12.99
N SER A 59 13.00 9.88 -13.68
CA SER A 59 14.39 10.14 -13.26
C SER A 59 14.49 10.93 -11.94
N LEU A 60 13.40 11.58 -11.53
CA LEU A 60 13.28 12.35 -10.29
C LEU A 60 12.47 11.61 -9.21
N ALA A 61 12.08 10.35 -9.48
CA ALA A 61 11.36 9.53 -8.52
C ALA A 61 12.26 9.14 -7.33
N ILE A 62 11.65 8.99 -6.16
CA ILE A 62 12.35 8.41 -5.01
C ILE A 62 12.54 6.92 -5.26
N PRO A 63 13.80 6.42 -5.28
CA PRO A 63 14.04 5.01 -5.47
C PRO A 63 13.67 4.21 -4.21
N CYS A 64 13.28 2.96 -4.41
CA CYS A 64 13.24 1.99 -3.32
C CYS A 64 14.65 1.48 -3.00
N GLY A 65 14.94 1.24 -1.72
CA GLY A 65 16.12 0.51 -1.32
C GLY A 65 16.11 -0.95 -1.82
N GLU A 66 17.26 -1.57 -1.90
CA GLU A 66 17.37 -2.98 -2.32
C GLU A 66 16.56 -3.89 -1.37
N GLY A 67 15.69 -4.71 -1.93
CA GLY A 67 14.83 -5.61 -1.18
C GLY A 67 13.62 -4.96 -0.49
N HIS A 68 13.44 -3.63 -0.58
CA HIS A 68 12.31 -2.94 0.06
C HIS A 68 10.99 -3.12 -0.70
N ALA A 69 11.05 -3.23 -2.02
CA ALA A 69 9.87 -3.47 -2.83
C ALA A 69 10.21 -4.16 -4.14
N TYR A 70 9.25 -4.92 -4.63
CA TYR A 70 9.29 -5.66 -5.88
C TYR A 70 8.10 -5.31 -6.75
N GLU A 71 8.28 -5.31 -8.07
CA GLU A 71 7.19 -5.26 -9.05
C GLU A 71 6.91 -6.67 -9.57
N PHE A 72 5.64 -7.10 -9.51
CA PHE A 72 5.16 -8.27 -10.24
C PHE A 72 4.55 -7.83 -11.58
N LYS A 73 5.15 -8.28 -12.68
CA LYS A 73 4.74 -7.90 -14.04
C LYS A 73 3.73 -8.90 -14.61
N ALA A 74 2.48 -8.75 -14.17
CA ALA A 74 1.40 -9.70 -14.48
C ALA A 74 1.12 -9.90 -15.97
N VAL A 75 1.41 -8.91 -16.83
CA VAL A 75 1.15 -8.94 -18.27
C VAL A 75 2.39 -9.38 -19.06
N THR A 76 3.56 -8.84 -18.74
CA THR A 76 4.75 -9.03 -19.56
C THR A 76 5.67 -10.14 -19.09
N ASP A 77 5.73 -10.44 -17.80
CA ASP A 77 6.50 -11.56 -17.25
C ASP A 77 5.98 -12.00 -15.87
N PRO A 78 4.95 -12.86 -15.79
CA PRO A 78 4.39 -13.33 -14.51
C PRO A 78 5.19 -14.47 -13.88
N THR A 79 6.47 -14.60 -14.18
CA THR A 79 7.31 -15.72 -13.71
C THR A 79 8.30 -15.36 -12.63
N ARG A 80 8.43 -14.09 -12.26
CA ARG A 80 9.39 -13.61 -11.25
C ARG A 80 9.05 -12.22 -10.74
N LEU A 81 9.71 -11.84 -9.64
CA LEU A 81 9.73 -10.49 -9.11
C LEU A 81 10.88 -9.67 -9.70
N TYR A 82 10.64 -8.37 -9.87
CA TYR A 82 11.63 -7.38 -10.30
C TYR A 82 11.84 -6.36 -9.17
N PRO A 83 13.04 -5.80 -8.98
CA PRO A 83 13.16 -4.60 -8.14
C PRO A 83 12.18 -3.54 -8.60
N LEU A 84 11.48 -2.89 -7.65
CA LEU A 84 10.52 -1.86 -7.99
C LEU A 84 11.22 -0.56 -8.37
N GLU A 85 10.94 -0.08 -9.58
CA GLU A 85 11.48 1.16 -10.12
C GLU A 85 10.38 1.94 -10.86
N GLU A 86 10.51 3.28 -10.92
CA GLU A 86 9.68 4.09 -11.80
C GLU A 86 10.31 4.15 -13.23
N PRO A 87 9.48 4.09 -14.29
CA PRO A 87 8.02 4.08 -14.33
C PRO A 87 7.42 2.73 -13.90
N PHE A 88 6.70 2.72 -12.78
CA PHE A 88 6.02 1.52 -12.31
C PHE A 88 4.89 1.10 -13.27
N GLY A 89 4.80 -0.19 -13.54
CA GLY A 89 3.82 -0.73 -14.46
C GLY A 89 4.08 -0.37 -15.93
N GLN A 90 5.32 0.00 -16.29
CA GLN A 90 5.68 0.24 -17.68
C GLN A 90 5.46 -1.03 -18.49
N LYS A 91 4.71 -0.92 -19.59
CA LYS A 91 4.26 -2.04 -20.44
C LYS A 91 3.22 -2.99 -19.79
N GLU A 92 2.82 -2.71 -18.56
CA GLU A 92 1.73 -3.39 -17.86
C GLU A 92 0.38 -2.70 -18.13
N ASN A 93 0.11 -2.30 -19.38
CA ASN A 93 -1.16 -1.69 -19.78
C ASN A 93 -2.26 -2.74 -19.84
N ASN A 94 -3.52 -2.31 -19.60
CA ASN A 94 -4.66 -3.21 -19.68
C ASN A 94 -4.82 -3.72 -21.12
N VAL A 95 -4.86 -5.04 -21.26
CA VAL A 95 -4.92 -5.69 -22.58
C VAL A 95 -6.23 -5.35 -23.29
N GLY A 96 -6.14 -4.89 -24.54
CA GLY A 96 -7.31 -4.54 -25.34
C GLY A 96 -7.98 -3.21 -24.96
N LEU A 97 -7.45 -2.47 -24.01
CA LEU A 97 -7.91 -1.15 -23.63
C LEU A 97 -6.90 -0.11 -24.14
N SER A 98 -7.20 0.49 -25.28
CA SER A 98 -6.54 1.72 -25.71
C SER A 98 -7.13 2.91 -24.94
N ASP A 99 -6.36 3.98 -24.74
CA ASP A 99 -6.95 5.23 -24.34
C ASP A 99 -8.03 5.68 -25.36
N ILE A 100 -8.86 6.65 -24.98
CA ILE A 100 -9.94 7.19 -25.84
C ILE A 100 -9.40 7.70 -27.18
N SER A 101 -8.10 7.97 -27.27
CA SER A 101 -7.41 8.43 -28.50
C SER A 101 -6.82 7.29 -29.34
N GLY A 102 -6.90 6.04 -28.90
CA GLY A 102 -6.29 4.89 -29.57
C GLY A 102 -4.76 4.84 -29.47
N LYS A 103 -4.15 5.69 -28.62
CA LYS A 103 -2.71 5.70 -28.37
C LYS A 103 -2.36 4.80 -27.20
N GLU A 104 -1.23 4.11 -27.31
CA GLU A 104 -0.67 3.38 -26.20
C GLU A 104 -0.42 4.35 -25.01
N TYR A 105 -1.06 4.06 -23.88
CA TYR A 105 -0.98 4.92 -22.71
C TYR A 105 0.36 4.72 -22.01
N LYS A 106 1.25 5.68 -22.14
CA LYS A 106 2.57 5.60 -21.50
C LYS A 106 2.46 5.93 -20.02
N LYS A 107 2.80 4.96 -19.19
CA LYS A 107 3.11 5.21 -17.77
C LYS A 107 4.49 5.87 -17.68
N THR A 108 4.56 6.92 -16.87
CA THR A 108 5.80 7.66 -16.60
C THR A 108 6.03 7.71 -15.10
N GLY A 109 6.86 8.59 -14.56
CA GLY A 109 7.10 8.64 -13.12
C GLY A 109 5.82 8.87 -12.32
N GLY A 110 5.64 8.08 -11.28
CA GLY A 110 4.45 8.03 -10.43
C GLY A 110 4.76 8.08 -8.95
N PRO A 111 3.77 7.76 -8.09
CA PRO A 111 3.93 7.80 -6.64
C PRO A 111 4.40 6.48 -6.02
N VAL A 112 4.43 5.37 -6.79
CA VAL A 112 4.45 4.03 -6.21
C VAL A 112 5.77 3.70 -5.54
N SER A 113 6.91 4.09 -6.12
CA SER A 113 8.22 3.88 -5.49
C SER A 113 8.35 4.64 -4.16
N ALA A 114 7.88 5.89 -4.11
CA ALA A 114 7.88 6.68 -2.88
C ALA A 114 6.94 6.10 -1.81
N PHE A 115 5.79 5.57 -2.23
CA PHE A 115 4.85 4.87 -1.35
C PHE A 115 5.50 3.62 -0.74
N CYS A 116 6.05 2.74 -1.57
CA CYS A 116 6.61 1.47 -1.13
C CYS A 116 7.84 1.68 -0.23
N GLU A 117 8.71 2.63 -0.56
CA GLU A 117 9.86 2.98 0.28
C GLU A 117 9.40 3.46 1.67
N ALA A 118 8.44 4.38 1.73
CA ALA A 118 7.92 4.91 2.99
C ALA A 118 7.21 3.84 3.82
N TYR A 119 6.45 2.96 3.17
CA TYR A 119 5.80 1.81 3.80
C TYR A 119 6.83 0.86 4.42
N TYR A 120 7.84 0.47 3.65
CA TYR A 120 8.92 -0.41 4.16
C TYR A 120 9.69 0.24 5.31
N GLN A 121 10.01 1.53 5.22
CA GLN A 121 10.74 2.21 6.31
C GLN A 121 10.00 2.18 7.64
N ALA A 122 8.67 2.15 7.61
CA ALA A 122 7.84 2.08 8.81
C ALA A 122 7.56 0.64 9.28
N THR A 123 7.25 -0.29 8.35
CA THR A 123 6.83 -1.66 8.68
C THR A 123 7.97 -2.65 8.74
N LYS A 124 9.06 -2.40 8.03
CA LYS A 124 10.15 -3.34 7.73
C LYS A 124 9.71 -4.59 6.98
N VAL A 125 8.56 -4.53 6.32
CA VAL A 125 8.03 -5.60 5.48
C VAL A 125 8.05 -5.14 4.03
N PRO A 126 8.73 -5.89 3.13
CA PRO A 126 8.77 -5.56 1.71
C PRO A 126 7.39 -5.59 1.05
N VAL A 127 7.23 -4.80 0.00
CA VAL A 127 6.02 -4.76 -0.80
C VAL A 127 6.21 -5.51 -2.11
N VAL A 128 5.27 -6.38 -2.47
CA VAL A 128 5.12 -6.89 -3.83
C VAL A 128 4.00 -6.10 -4.51
N ALA A 129 4.38 -5.21 -5.42
CA ALA A 129 3.49 -4.26 -6.07
C ALA A 129 2.95 -4.80 -7.40
N VAL A 130 1.64 -4.71 -7.61
CA VAL A 130 0.94 -5.08 -8.84
C VAL A 130 0.31 -3.85 -9.48
N SER A 131 0.57 -3.62 -10.77
CA SER A 131 0.04 -2.45 -11.48
C SER A 131 -1.27 -2.77 -12.20
N ALA A 132 -2.35 -2.00 -11.91
CA ALA A 132 -3.64 -2.11 -12.57
C ALA A 132 -4.31 -0.75 -12.88
N SER A 133 -3.53 0.34 -12.93
CA SER A 133 -4.06 1.67 -13.23
C SER A 133 -4.34 1.89 -14.71
N GLN A 134 -5.44 2.62 -15.03
CA GLN A 134 -5.83 3.00 -16.38
C GLN A 134 -6.25 4.48 -16.43
N GLY A 135 -5.53 5.29 -17.22
CA GLY A 135 -5.83 6.71 -17.35
C GLY A 135 -7.13 7.03 -18.06
N GLY A 136 -7.77 8.14 -17.66
CA GLY A 136 -8.99 8.66 -18.30
C GLY A 136 -10.26 7.91 -17.96
N THR A 137 -10.27 7.12 -16.87
CA THR A 137 -11.42 6.30 -16.47
C THR A 137 -12.25 6.93 -15.36
N ASN A 138 -13.54 6.61 -15.34
CA ASN A 138 -14.48 6.90 -14.25
C ASN A 138 -14.67 5.66 -13.36
N SER A 139 -15.15 5.85 -12.15
CA SER A 139 -15.44 4.72 -11.23
C SER A 139 -16.47 3.74 -11.78
N SER A 140 -17.40 4.22 -12.61
CA SER A 140 -18.39 3.39 -13.29
C SER A 140 -17.80 2.38 -14.29
N GLU A 141 -16.57 2.60 -14.77
CA GLU A 141 -15.90 1.68 -15.72
C GLU A 141 -15.14 0.55 -15.00
N TRP A 142 -15.13 0.57 -13.64
CA TRP A 142 -14.51 -0.43 -12.78
C TRP A 142 -15.50 -1.35 -12.08
N GLN A 143 -16.75 -1.39 -12.58
CA GLN A 143 -17.81 -2.19 -11.96
C GLN A 143 -17.73 -3.66 -12.35
N ALA A 144 -18.40 -4.53 -11.60
CA ALA A 144 -18.53 -5.95 -11.88
C ALA A 144 -18.94 -6.21 -13.35
N GLY A 145 -18.22 -7.11 -14.01
CA GLY A 145 -18.45 -7.43 -15.43
C GLY A 145 -17.78 -6.50 -16.43
N TYR A 146 -17.13 -5.43 -16.01
CA TYR A 146 -16.33 -4.58 -16.87
C TYR A 146 -14.88 -5.07 -16.98
N ALA A 147 -14.23 -4.73 -18.09
CA ALA A 147 -12.88 -5.21 -18.37
C ALA A 147 -11.84 -4.77 -17.35
N LEU A 148 -11.92 -3.52 -16.83
CA LEU A 148 -10.93 -2.98 -15.92
C LEU A 148 -10.85 -3.74 -14.59
N ILE A 149 -12.00 -4.03 -13.98
CA ILE A 149 -12.03 -4.79 -12.72
C ILE A 149 -11.63 -6.24 -12.95
N GLY A 150 -12.05 -6.83 -14.08
CA GLY A 150 -11.64 -8.18 -14.48
C GLY A 150 -10.14 -8.32 -14.65
N GLU A 151 -9.50 -7.36 -15.34
CA GLU A 151 -8.04 -7.30 -15.49
C GLU A 151 -7.32 -7.11 -14.16
N ALA A 152 -7.81 -6.22 -13.28
CA ALA A 152 -7.20 -6.01 -11.97
C ALA A 152 -7.23 -7.29 -11.12
N LYS A 153 -8.38 -7.99 -11.09
CA LYS A 153 -8.53 -9.28 -10.40
C LYS A 153 -7.58 -10.33 -10.95
N ASN A 154 -7.55 -10.52 -12.27
CA ASN A 154 -6.65 -11.49 -12.92
C ASN A 154 -5.17 -11.22 -12.61
N ARG A 155 -4.75 -9.97 -12.59
CA ARG A 155 -3.35 -9.59 -12.25
C ARG A 155 -2.99 -9.92 -10.82
N LEU A 156 -3.91 -9.65 -9.88
CA LEU A 156 -3.70 -10.01 -8.48
C LEU A 156 -3.67 -11.52 -8.29
N GLU A 157 -4.59 -12.26 -8.91
CA GLU A 157 -4.60 -13.74 -8.87
C GLU A 157 -3.32 -14.35 -9.45
N LEU A 158 -2.80 -13.83 -10.56
CA LEU A 158 -1.51 -14.27 -11.12
C LEU A 158 -0.36 -14.01 -10.14
N CYS A 159 -0.34 -12.84 -9.49
CA CYS A 159 0.66 -12.52 -8.47
C CYS A 159 0.58 -13.47 -7.29
N LEU A 160 -0.61 -13.68 -6.73
CA LEU A 160 -0.81 -14.56 -5.58
C LEU A 160 -0.46 -16.01 -5.90
N ASN A 161 -0.83 -16.50 -7.10
CA ASN A 161 -0.45 -17.84 -7.56
C ASN A 161 1.07 -17.99 -7.64
N TYR A 162 1.78 -16.98 -8.15
CA TYR A 162 3.24 -16.96 -8.15
C TYR A 162 3.77 -16.97 -6.71
N MET A 163 3.31 -16.07 -5.85
CA MET A 163 3.77 -15.97 -4.46
C MET A 163 3.57 -17.26 -3.66
N TYR A 164 2.44 -17.94 -3.85
CA TYR A 164 2.15 -19.22 -3.17
C TYR A 164 2.86 -20.43 -3.80
N SER A 165 3.45 -20.29 -4.99
CA SER A 165 4.20 -21.36 -5.67
C SER A 165 5.69 -21.41 -5.32
N GLN A 166 6.20 -20.46 -4.55
CA GLN A 166 7.61 -20.34 -4.17
C GLN A 166 7.74 -20.24 -2.65
N ASP A 167 8.90 -20.61 -2.11
CA ASP A 167 9.16 -20.70 -0.67
C ASP A 167 9.99 -19.50 -0.14
N GLU A 168 10.31 -18.52 -0.98
CA GLU A 168 11.18 -17.39 -0.63
C GLU A 168 10.49 -16.40 0.31
N PHE A 169 9.19 -16.17 0.09
CA PHE A 169 8.38 -15.20 0.83
C PHE A 169 7.06 -15.79 1.30
N GLU A 170 6.59 -15.30 2.44
CA GLU A 170 5.24 -15.56 2.96
C GLU A 170 4.38 -14.30 2.84
N VAL A 171 3.22 -14.40 2.16
CA VAL A 171 2.29 -13.28 2.02
C VAL A 171 1.60 -13.03 3.36
N ARG A 172 1.81 -11.84 3.94
CA ARG A 172 1.24 -11.43 5.23
C ARG A 172 -0.13 -10.76 5.06
N ASN A 173 -0.21 -9.78 4.14
CA ASN A 173 -1.43 -9.02 3.87
C ASN A 173 -1.60 -8.80 2.36
N ILE A 174 -2.84 -8.60 1.94
CA ILE A 174 -3.21 -8.28 0.55
C ILE A 174 -4.06 -7.03 0.55
N PHE A 175 -3.53 -5.93 -0.02
CA PHE A 175 -4.17 -4.63 -0.02
C PHE A 175 -4.40 -4.08 -1.42
N MET A 176 -5.33 -3.14 -1.56
CA MET A 176 -5.42 -2.28 -2.73
C MET A 176 -5.20 -0.81 -2.34
N VAL A 177 -4.53 -0.07 -3.23
CA VAL A 177 -4.39 1.39 -3.15
C VAL A 177 -5.12 1.99 -4.33
N TRP A 178 -6.02 2.93 -4.05
CA TRP A 178 -6.88 3.57 -5.04
C TRP A 178 -6.62 5.07 -5.16
N LEU A 179 -6.29 5.52 -6.39
CA LEU A 179 -6.17 6.94 -6.73
C LEU A 179 -6.90 7.18 -8.05
N GLN A 180 -8.16 7.58 -7.97
CA GLN A 180 -9.06 7.86 -9.09
C GLN A 180 -10.21 8.75 -8.60
N GLY A 181 -10.84 9.48 -9.50
CA GLY A 181 -12.00 10.32 -9.23
C GLY A 181 -12.02 11.60 -10.06
N GLU A 182 -10.94 11.92 -10.78
CA GLU A 182 -10.84 13.14 -11.58
C GLU A 182 -11.87 13.16 -12.73
N GLY A 183 -12.13 12.00 -13.35
CA GLY A 183 -13.18 11.85 -14.35
C GLY A 183 -14.57 12.07 -13.74
N ASP A 184 -14.82 11.43 -12.61
CA ASP A 184 -16.09 11.52 -11.88
C ASP A 184 -16.34 12.95 -11.39
N ALA A 185 -15.34 13.60 -10.79
CA ALA A 185 -15.39 15.01 -10.38
C ALA A 185 -15.67 15.93 -11.56
N GLY A 186 -14.97 15.71 -12.70
CA GLY A 186 -15.17 16.49 -13.92
C GLY A 186 -16.57 16.36 -14.52
N ASN A 187 -17.24 15.23 -14.29
CA ASN A 187 -18.60 14.93 -14.71
C ASN A 187 -19.67 15.31 -13.66
N GLY A 188 -19.25 15.80 -12.48
CA GLY A 188 -20.16 16.21 -11.40
C GLY A 188 -20.84 15.04 -10.69
N MET A 189 -20.21 13.86 -10.64
CA MET A 189 -20.74 12.68 -9.93
C MET A 189 -20.98 13.00 -8.45
N GLN A 190 -22.11 12.55 -7.93
CA GLN A 190 -22.53 12.82 -6.56
C GLN A 190 -22.00 11.73 -5.60
N TYR A 191 -22.01 12.04 -4.29
CA TYR A 191 -21.50 11.19 -3.23
C TYR A 191 -22.10 9.78 -3.26
N GLU A 192 -23.41 9.67 -3.35
CA GLU A 192 -24.11 8.38 -3.26
C GLU A 192 -23.72 7.45 -4.41
N GLU A 193 -23.57 8.00 -5.61
CA GLU A 193 -23.16 7.24 -6.79
C GLU A 193 -21.70 6.80 -6.70
N TYR A 194 -20.78 7.72 -6.34
CA TYR A 194 -19.36 7.36 -6.18
C TYR A 194 -19.15 6.37 -5.04
N ASN A 195 -19.83 6.56 -3.90
CA ASN A 195 -19.77 5.66 -2.77
C ASN A 195 -20.27 4.25 -3.14
N ALA A 196 -21.37 4.14 -3.89
CA ALA A 196 -21.87 2.86 -4.38
C ALA A 196 -20.88 2.20 -5.34
N ASN A 197 -20.28 2.96 -6.26
CA ASN A 197 -19.28 2.46 -7.18
C ASN A 197 -18.04 1.95 -6.45
N MET A 198 -17.55 2.71 -5.47
CA MET A 198 -16.39 2.30 -4.67
C MET A 198 -16.67 1.06 -3.84
N ARG A 199 -17.87 0.95 -3.25
CA ARG A 199 -18.27 -0.26 -2.53
C ARG A 199 -18.19 -1.49 -3.43
N ASN A 200 -18.80 -1.40 -4.63
CA ASN A 200 -18.76 -2.49 -5.59
C ASN A 200 -17.34 -2.86 -6.03
N ILE A 201 -16.46 -1.87 -6.27
CA ILE A 201 -15.05 -2.10 -6.62
C ILE A 201 -14.31 -2.85 -5.51
N VAL A 202 -14.47 -2.40 -4.27
CA VAL A 202 -13.83 -3.05 -3.11
C VAL A 202 -14.38 -4.46 -2.91
N ASP A 203 -15.70 -4.65 -3.01
CA ASP A 203 -16.33 -5.97 -2.87
C ASP A 203 -15.83 -6.94 -3.95
N GLU A 204 -15.68 -6.48 -5.21
CA GLU A 204 -15.10 -7.29 -6.28
C GLU A 204 -13.64 -7.66 -5.99
N MET A 205 -12.82 -6.74 -5.50
CA MET A 205 -11.43 -7.03 -5.18
C MET A 205 -11.27 -7.95 -3.97
N LYS A 206 -12.21 -7.90 -3.01
CA LYS A 206 -12.25 -8.84 -1.88
C LYS A 206 -12.50 -10.28 -2.32
N THR A 207 -13.17 -10.50 -3.47
CA THR A 207 -13.37 -11.87 -4.00
C THR A 207 -12.07 -12.57 -4.41
N VAL A 208 -10.98 -11.80 -4.61
CA VAL A 208 -9.65 -12.30 -4.97
C VAL A 208 -8.61 -12.07 -3.85
N GLY A 209 -9.07 -11.83 -2.62
CA GLY A 209 -8.24 -11.82 -1.43
C GLY A 209 -7.85 -10.44 -0.89
N VAL A 210 -8.27 -9.33 -1.51
CA VAL A 210 -8.00 -8.00 -0.93
C VAL A 210 -8.70 -7.86 0.43
N GLU A 211 -7.94 -7.48 1.44
CA GLU A 211 -8.41 -7.33 2.82
C GLU A 211 -8.86 -5.90 3.11
N HIS A 212 -8.17 -4.91 2.52
CA HIS A 212 -8.39 -3.51 2.81
C HIS A 212 -8.07 -2.61 1.60
N CYS A 213 -8.81 -1.49 1.48
CA CYS A 213 -8.63 -0.47 0.46
C CYS A 213 -8.06 0.82 1.07
N TYR A 214 -6.92 1.26 0.60
CA TYR A 214 -6.32 2.54 0.95
C TYR A 214 -6.60 3.58 -0.12
N VAL A 215 -7.32 4.64 0.24
CA VAL A 215 -7.77 5.67 -0.69
C VAL A 215 -6.89 6.91 -0.59
N ILE A 216 -6.33 7.32 -1.72
CA ILE A 216 -5.66 8.61 -1.88
C ILE A 216 -6.67 9.55 -2.54
N SER A 217 -6.97 10.68 -1.91
CA SER A 217 -7.84 11.70 -2.51
C SER A 217 -7.21 12.27 -3.78
N ILE A 218 -8.07 12.53 -4.77
CA ILE A 218 -7.62 13.24 -5.98
C ILE A 218 -7.08 14.63 -5.64
N GLY A 219 -6.24 15.13 -6.53
CA GLY A 219 -5.81 16.52 -6.49
C GLY A 219 -6.81 17.46 -7.12
N THR A 220 -6.38 18.70 -7.36
CA THR A 220 -7.20 19.74 -7.98
C THR A 220 -6.93 19.85 -9.48
N TYR A 221 -7.81 20.54 -10.16
CA TYR A 221 -7.57 21.07 -11.51
C TYR A 221 -6.86 22.42 -11.40
N MET A 222 -5.99 22.80 -12.36
CA MET A 222 -5.36 24.11 -12.36
C MET A 222 -6.41 25.22 -12.31
N LYS A 223 -6.44 26.00 -11.24
CA LYS A 223 -7.41 27.08 -11.01
C LYS A 223 -7.29 28.17 -12.06
N SER A 224 -6.05 28.45 -12.49
CA SER A 224 -5.75 29.40 -13.56
C SER A 224 -6.39 29.04 -14.90
N LEU A 225 -6.62 27.75 -15.18
CA LEU A 225 -7.26 27.26 -16.40
C LEU A 225 -8.78 27.18 -16.25
N ASN A 226 -9.28 26.71 -15.11
CA ASN A 226 -10.72 26.56 -14.88
C ASN A 226 -11.04 26.56 -13.37
N PRO A 227 -11.44 27.73 -12.81
CA PRO A 227 -11.78 27.85 -11.40
C PRO A 227 -12.94 26.94 -10.95
N THR A 228 -13.95 26.77 -11.81
CA THR A 228 -15.11 25.91 -11.49
C THR A 228 -14.69 24.45 -11.37
N ARG A 229 -13.83 23.95 -12.26
CA ARG A 229 -13.30 22.61 -12.14
C ARG A 229 -12.38 22.45 -10.91
N TYR A 230 -11.62 23.46 -10.58
CA TYR A 230 -10.83 23.48 -9.35
C TYR A 230 -11.71 23.21 -8.13
N ASP A 231 -12.82 23.95 -7.99
CA ASP A 231 -13.73 23.81 -6.86
C ASP A 231 -14.43 22.43 -6.84
N LEU A 232 -14.81 21.89 -8.01
CA LEU A 232 -15.37 20.53 -8.12
C LEU A 232 -14.39 19.45 -7.67
N TYR A 233 -13.15 19.52 -8.10
CA TYR A 233 -12.12 18.53 -7.74
C TYR A 233 -11.76 18.60 -6.26
N LEU A 234 -11.66 19.82 -5.70
CA LEU A 234 -11.41 20.01 -4.28
C LEU A 234 -12.54 19.40 -3.43
N ALA A 235 -13.80 19.71 -3.77
CA ALA A 235 -14.96 19.15 -3.09
C ALA A 235 -15.02 17.62 -3.21
N PHE A 236 -14.64 17.07 -4.36
CA PHE A 236 -14.60 15.63 -4.59
C PHE A 236 -13.56 14.93 -3.73
N GLY A 237 -12.36 15.50 -3.59
CA GLY A 237 -11.33 14.97 -2.70
C GLY A 237 -11.79 14.94 -1.23
N GLU A 238 -12.49 15.96 -0.75
CA GLU A 238 -13.10 15.98 0.59
C GLU A 238 -14.21 14.91 0.73
N MET A 239 -14.98 14.70 -0.33
CA MET A 239 -15.99 13.64 -0.40
C MET A 239 -15.39 12.26 -0.28
N GLN A 240 -14.23 11.99 -0.93
CA GLN A 240 -13.51 10.72 -0.83
C GLN A 240 -13.02 10.45 0.61
N ALA A 241 -12.51 11.47 1.30
CA ALA A 241 -12.11 11.34 2.69
C ALA A 241 -13.29 10.95 3.59
N ARG A 242 -14.44 11.66 3.47
CA ARG A 242 -15.66 11.33 4.22
C ARG A 242 -16.24 9.96 3.88
N MET A 243 -16.09 9.50 2.64
CA MET A 243 -16.52 8.17 2.24
C MET A 243 -15.80 7.12 3.07
N CYS A 244 -14.49 7.22 3.25
CA CYS A 244 -13.71 6.28 4.03
C CYS A 244 -14.13 6.21 5.51
N GLU A 245 -14.63 7.31 6.09
CA GLU A 245 -15.13 7.33 7.47
C GLU A 245 -16.38 6.44 7.69
N ASN A 246 -17.08 6.09 6.61
CA ASN A 246 -18.30 5.29 6.65
C ASN A 246 -18.08 3.80 6.32
N HIS A 247 -16.83 3.36 6.12
CA HIS A 247 -16.49 2.00 5.73
C HIS A 247 -15.28 1.47 6.50
N ASP A 248 -15.45 0.38 7.23
CA ASP A 248 -14.39 -0.23 8.05
C ASP A 248 -13.25 -0.85 7.22
N ASP A 249 -13.49 -1.14 5.94
CA ASP A 249 -12.54 -1.75 5.02
C ASP A 249 -11.97 -0.75 3.99
N MET A 250 -12.17 0.56 4.22
CA MET A 250 -11.55 1.64 3.46
C MET A 250 -10.90 2.65 4.40
N THR A 251 -9.66 3.03 4.13
CA THR A 251 -8.96 4.07 4.92
C THR A 251 -8.40 5.14 4.01
N HIS A 252 -8.72 6.40 4.30
CA HIS A 252 -8.11 7.55 3.64
C HIS A 252 -6.67 7.74 4.11
N VAL A 253 -5.71 7.80 3.17
CA VAL A 253 -4.29 7.78 3.50
C VAL A 253 -3.48 8.96 2.98
N SER A 254 -4.01 9.78 2.08
CA SER A 254 -3.37 11.04 1.70
C SER A 254 -4.32 12.02 1.02
N ARG A 255 -4.16 13.31 1.34
CA ARG A 255 -4.81 14.45 0.68
C ARG A 255 -3.79 15.47 0.15
N LYS A 256 -2.53 15.09 0.04
CA LYS A 256 -1.44 16.01 -0.34
C LYS A 256 -1.69 16.73 -1.66
N LEU A 257 -2.22 16.02 -2.67
CA LEU A 257 -2.47 16.61 -3.98
C LEU A 257 -3.53 17.73 -3.97
N ALA A 258 -4.44 17.74 -2.99
CA ALA A 258 -5.58 18.66 -2.95
C ALA A 258 -5.19 20.15 -2.85
N LEU A 259 -4.08 20.45 -2.19
CA LEU A 259 -3.63 21.84 -1.94
C LEU A 259 -2.23 22.13 -2.48
N MET A 260 -1.72 21.31 -3.38
CA MET A 260 -0.44 21.59 -4.03
C MET A 260 -0.56 22.78 -4.98
N PRO A 261 0.42 23.69 -5.00
CA PRO A 261 0.38 24.86 -5.88
C PRO A 261 0.51 24.43 -7.35
N GLU A 262 0.00 25.26 -8.26
CA GLU A 262 0.07 24.98 -9.71
C GLU A 262 1.51 24.87 -10.23
N SER A 263 2.48 25.46 -9.53
CA SER A 263 3.91 25.28 -9.83
C SER A 263 4.38 23.82 -9.73
N MET A 264 3.68 22.99 -8.97
CA MET A 264 3.93 21.55 -8.85
C MET A 264 3.07 20.71 -9.83
N MET A 265 2.25 21.35 -10.64
CA MET A 265 1.45 20.70 -11.67
C MET A 265 2.17 20.75 -13.03
N HIS A 266 1.89 19.75 -13.86
CA HIS A 266 2.44 19.66 -15.20
C HIS A 266 1.41 20.08 -16.26
N LEU A 267 0.17 19.59 -16.15
CA LEU A 267 -0.91 19.89 -17.09
C LEU A 267 -2.27 19.65 -16.42
N ASN A 268 -3.16 20.60 -16.51
CA ASN A 268 -4.57 20.50 -16.07
C ASN A 268 -4.72 19.99 -14.61
N ASN A 269 -4.71 18.68 -14.42
CA ASN A 269 -4.87 17.94 -13.17
C ASN A 269 -3.74 16.89 -12.95
N HIS A 270 -2.67 16.96 -13.73
CA HIS A 270 -1.50 16.11 -13.56
C HIS A 270 -0.38 16.84 -12.87
N TYR A 271 0.45 16.10 -12.15
CA TYR A 271 1.46 16.64 -11.27
C TYR A 271 2.88 16.34 -11.76
N LYS A 272 3.84 17.17 -11.32
CA LYS A 272 5.27 16.89 -11.47
C LYS A 272 5.69 15.76 -10.53
N GLN A 273 6.85 15.17 -10.80
CA GLN A 273 7.34 14.04 -10.00
C GLN A 273 7.51 14.39 -8.51
N GLU A 274 7.93 15.59 -8.19
CA GLU A 274 8.07 16.05 -6.81
C GLU A 274 6.76 15.92 -6.02
N ALA A 275 5.65 16.29 -6.62
CA ALA A 275 4.32 16.15 -6.02
C ALA A 275 3.94 14.67 -5.80
N TYR A 276 4.24 13.80 -6.78
CA TYR A 276 4.03 12.36 -6.63
C TYR A 276 4.91 11.76 -5.54
N ASN A 277 6.15 12.21 -5.41
CA ASN A 277 7.04 11.77 -4.34
C ASN A 277 6.47 12.14 -2.96
N ILE A 278 5.99 13.37 -2.78
CA ILE A 278 5.42 13.84 -1.51
C ILE A 278 4.14 13.05 -1.19
N MET A 279 3.23 12.93 -2.14
CA MET A 279 1.97 12.22 -1.95
C MET A 279 2.19 10.72 -1.72
N GLY A 280 3.06 10.07 -2.49
CA GLY A 280 3.39 8.66 -2.32
C GLY A 280 4.01 8.38 -0.95
N ASN A 281 4.98 9.21 -0.53
CA ASN A 281 5.60 9.08 0.79
C ASN A 281 4.58 9.25 1.93
N ASP A 282 3.69 10.24 1.85
CA ASP A 282 2.63 10.47 2.82
C ASP A 282 1.67 9.27 2.88
N ALA A 283 1.18 8.81 1.73
CA ALA A 283 0.27 7.68 1.64
C ALA A 283 0.91 6.38 2.17
N GLY A 284 2.18 6.12 1.85
CA GLY A 284 2.92 4.96 2.34
C GLY A 284 3.08 4.96 3.86
N LYS A 285 3.46 6.10 4.45
CA LYS A 285 3.56 6.27 5.91
C LYS A 285 2.21 6.08 6.61
N ASN A 286 1.16 6.66 6.06
CA ASN A 286 -0.18 6.58 6.63
C ASN A 286 -0.79 5.18 6.49
N THR A 287 -0.54 4.49 5.39
CA THR A 287 -0.90 3.08 5.22
C THR A 287 -0.18 2.21 6.26
N ALA A 288 1.13 2.39 6.42
CA ALA A 288 1.91 1.67 7.43
C ALA A 288 1.41 1.96 8.84
N TYR A 289 1.07 3.22 9.17
CA TYR A 289 0.48 3.57 10.46
C TYR A 289 -0.81 2.79 10.72
N HIS A 290 -1.72 2.73 9.73
CA HIS A 290 -2.95 1.96 9.86
C HIS A 290 -2.67 0.46 10.06
N VAL A 291 -1.79 -0.13 9.26
CA VAL A 291 -1.41 -1.55 9.36
C VAL A 291 -0.82 -1.90 10.73
N LEU A 292 0.02 -1.03 11.29
CA LEU A 292 0.69 -1.27 12.56
C LEU A 292 -0.19 -1.01 13.78
N THR A 293 -1.19 -0.14 13.67
CA THR A 293 -1.96 0.35 14.84
C THR A 293 -3.46 0.02 14.79
N GLY A 294 -3.99 -0.33 13.62
CA GLY A 294 -5.43 -0.47 13.39
C GLY A 294 -6.21 0.84 13.44
N LYS A 295 -5.52 2.00 13.45
CA LYS A 295 -6.15 3.32 13.58
C LYS A 295 -6.06 4.09 12.28
N ALA A 296 -7.14 4.80 11.92
CA ALA A 296 -7.11 5.73 10.80
C ALA A 296 -6.05 6.84 11.03
N PRO A 297 -5.20 7.14 10.03
CA PRO A 297 -4.24 8.23 10.13
C PRO A 297 -4.92 9.59 10.03
N VAL A 298 -4.23 10.63 10.51
CA VAL A 298 -4.61 12.02 10.23
C VAL A 298 -3.89 12.45 8.95
N CYS A 299 -4.65 12.68 7.88
CA CYS A 299 -4.10 13.09 6.60
C CYS A 299 -3.99 14.63 6.54
N GLU A 300 -2.77 15.14 6.68
CA GLU A 300 -2.50 16.57 6.59
C GLU A 300 -2.40 17.03 5.12
N PRO A 301 -2.89 18.24 4.80
CA PRO A 301 -2.69 18.81 3.47
C PRO A 301 -1.21 19.08 3.19
N TYR A 302 -0.89 19.38 1.92
CA TYR A 302 0.46 19.84 1.57
C TYR A 302 0.80 21.16 2.29
N ILE A 303 2.03 21.23 2.79
CA ILE A 303 2.60 22.44 3.41
C ILE A 303 3.66 23.00 2.47
N GLU A 304 3.64 24.31 2.19
CA GLU A 304 4.59 24.94 1.29
C GLU A 304 6.04 24.71 1.76
N GLY A 305 6.89 24.28 0.81
CA GLY A 305 8.26 23.90 1.11
C GLY A 305 8.47 22.47 1.62
N GLU A 306 7.39 21.68 1.73
CA GLU A 306 7.48 20.26 2.07
C GLU A 306 8.26 19.51 0.98
N THR A 307 9.24 18.74 1.39
CA THR A 307 10.06 17.89 0.51
C THR A 307 10.21 16.51 1.12
N VAL A 308 10.47 15.53 0.28
CA VAL A 308 10.79 14.17 0.74
C VAL A 308 12.28 13.94 0.60
N VAL A 309 12.90 13.53 1.70
CA VAL A 309 14.30 13.11 1.71
C VAL A 309 14.35 11.61 1.62
N PRO A 310 14.96 11.01 0.58
CA PRO A 310 15.09 9.58 0.45
C PRO A 310 15.72 8.95 1.71
N GLY A 311 15.12 7.87 2.22
CA GLY A 311 15.66 7.11 3.37
C GLY A 311 15.46 7.74 4.76
N LYS A 312 14.59 8.75 4.89
CA LYS A 312 14.19 9.33 6.18
C LYS A 312 12.69 9.21 6.42
#